data_58033cc86e7b2a3aec00b5813e790651
#
_entry.id   58033cc86e7b2a3aec00b5813e790651
#
_cell.length_a   1.000
_cell.length_b   1.000
_cell.length_c   1.000
_cell.angle_alpha   90.00
_cell.angle_beta   90.00
_cell.angle_gamma   90.00
#
_symmetry.space_group_name_H-M   'P 1'
#
loop_
_entity.id
_entity.type
_entity.pdbx_description
1 polymer ?
#
loop_
_entity_poly.entity_id
_entity_poly.type
_entity_poly.pdbx_seq_one_letter_code
_entity_poly.pdbx_strand_id
1 'polypeptide(L)'
;MKINIIFFASVREMFDTHKKNVEILDSKNSPNKLLYFLSEKEEGSWTLLLNEKDSIRIAINQELCNWDDLLNDGDELAFFPPITGG
;
A
#
# COMPACT_ATOMS: atom_id res chain seq x y z
N MET A 1 3.91 -11.90 -8.19
CA MET A 1 3.12 -10.89 -8.94
C MET A 1 3.70 -9.51 -8.77
N LYS A 2 3.54 -8.68 -9.75
CA LYS A 2 4.02 -7.30 -9.74
C LYS A 2 2.88 -6.35 -9.39
N ILE A 3 3.12 -5.44 -8.46
CA ILE A 3 2.14 -4.44 -8.06
C ILE A 3 2.77 -3.06 -8.20
N ASN A 4 2.03 -2.15 -8.82
CA ASN A 4 2.44 -0.75 -8.99
C ASN A 4 1.87 0.05 -7.81
N ILE A 5 2.72 0.56 -6.95
CA ILE A 5 2.28 1.26 -5.74
C ILE A 5 2.42 2.76 -5.94
N ILE A 6 1.40 3.49 -5.53
CA ILE A 6 1.39 4.96 -5.57
C ILE A 6 1.18 5.49 -4.16
N PHE A 7 1.99 6.47 -3.80
CA PHE A 7 1.94 7.11 -2.49
C PHE A 7 1.47 8.55 -2.65
N PHE A 8 0.53 8.97 -1.81
CA PHE A 8 0.01 10.33 -1.82
C PHE A 8 0.28 11.06 -0.50
N ALA A 9 0.45 12.37 -0.58
CA ALA A 9 0.55 13.28 0.56
C ALA A 9 1.56 12.81 1.62
N SER A 10 1.17 12.69 2.87
CA SER A 10 2.09 12.30 3.95
C SER A 10 2.67 10.91 3.79
N VAL A 11 1.94 10.00 3.13
CA VAL A 11 2.48 8.67 2.83
C VAL A 11 3.62 8.78 1.83
N ARG A 12 3.48 9.66 0.84
CA ARG A 12 4.55 9.94 -0.11
C ARG A 12 5.81 10.45 0.59
N GLU A 13 5.65 11.32 1.57
CA GLU A 13 6.79 11.82 2.35
C GLU A 13 7.49 10.70 3.13
N MET A 14 6.71 9.76 3.67
CA MET A 14 7.22 8.62 4.41
C MET A 14 8.16 7.75 3.55
N PHE A 15 7.86 7.59 2.27
CA PHE A 15 8.63 6.76 1.34
C PHE A 15 9.62 7.55 0.49
N ASP A 16 9.59 8.87 0.55
CA ASP A 16 10.43 9.75 -0.27
C ASP A 16 10.31 9.46 -1.77
N THR A 17 9.15 9.00 -2.19
CA THR A 17 8.82 8.75 -3.60
C THR A 17 7.30 8.68 -3.74
N HIS A 18 6.81 8.99 -4.94
CA HIS A 18 5.38 8.91 -5.21
C HIS A 18 4.98 7.59 -5.89
N LYS A 19 5.95 6.80 -6.33
CA LYS A 19 5.66 5.57 -7.07
C LYS A 19 6.74 4.54 -6.83
N LYS A 20 6.33 3.28 -6.67
CA LYS A 20 7.24 2.18 -6.49
C LYS A 20 6.64 0.90 -7.06
N ASN A 21 7.43 0.14 -7.81
CA ASN A 21 7.01 -1.18 -8.28
C ASN A 21 7.58 -2.22 -7.33
N VAL A 22 6.74 -3.13 -6.89
CA VAL A 22 7.17 -4.21 -5.99
C VAL A 22 6.80 -5.55 -6.59
N GLU A 23 7.59 -6.56 -6.25
CA GLU A 23 7.27 -7.92 -6.61
C GLU A 23 6.99 -8.69 -5.32
N ILE A 24 5.85 -9.37 -5.29
CA ILE A 24 5.39 -10.09 -4.11
C ILE A 24 5.03 -11.53 -4.49
N LEU A 25 4.98 -12.40 -3.51
CA LEU A 25 4.51 -13.77 -3.72
C LEU A 25 3.03 -13.75 -4.10
N ASP A 26 2.63 -14.65 -4.99
CA ASP A 26 1.24 -14.74 -5.45
C ASP A 26 0.26 -15.01 -4.29
N SER A 27 0.73 -15.62 -3.22
CA SER A 27 -0.07 -15.85 -2.02
C SER A 27 -0.32 -14.58 -1.20
N LYS A 28 0.42 -13.50 -1.46
CA LYS A 28 0.29 -12.22 -0.75
C LYS A 28 -0.62 -11.28 -1.51
N ASN A 29 -1.77 -11.75 -1.89
CA ASN A 29 -2.67 -11.16 -2.87
C ASN A 29 -3.76 -10.27 -2.28
N SER A 30 -3.46 -9.52 -1.24
CA SER A 30 -4.34 -8.46 -0.73
C SER A 30 -3.47 -7.32 -0.21
N PRO A 31 -4.00 -6.10 -0.12
CA PRO A 31 -3.24 -4.99 0.46
C PRO A 31 -2.68 -5.32 1.84
N ASN A 32 -3.47 -6.00 2.66
CA ASN A 32 -3.08 -6.40 3.99
C ASN A 32 -1.88 -7.36 3.97
N LYS A 33 -1.98 -8.43 3.20
CA LYS A 33 -0.90 -9.41 3.06
C LYS A 33 0.35 -8.81 2.45
N LEU A 34 0.18 -7.96 1.43
CA LEU A 34 1.28 -7.25 0.79
C LEU A 34 2.03 -6.39 1.80
N LEU A 35 1.30 -5.63 2.59
CA LEU A 35 1.90 -4.72 3.56
C LEU A 35 2.70 -5.47 4.62
N TYR A 36 2.14 -6.54 5.17
CA TYR A 36 2.86 -7.39 6.11
C TYR A 36 4.10 -8.01 5.50
N PHE A 37 4.00 -8.51 4.29
CA PHE A 37 5.14 -9.11 3.57
C PHE A 37 6.28 -8.11 3.40
N LEU A 38 5.96 -6.91 2.93
CA LEU A 38 6.97 -5.89 2.69
C LEU A 38 7.56 -5.34 3.99
N SER A 39 6.77 -5.24 5.05
CA SER A 39 7.28 -4.79 6.34
C SER A 39 8.26 -5.79 6.94
N GLU A 40 8.06 -7.07 6.74
CA GLU A 40 8.99 -8.11 7.20
C GLU A 40 10.26 -8.16 6.33
N LYS A 41 10.10 -7.97 5.03
CA LYS A 41 11.21 -8.09 4.07
C LYS A 41 12.12 -6.87 4.07
N GLU A 42 11.55 -5.67 4.10
CA GLU A 42 12.30 -4.43 3.93
C GLU A 42 12.31 -3.52 5.15
N GLU A 43 11.41 -3.73 6.09
CA GLU A 43 11.28 -2.90 7.29
C GLU A 43 11.11 -1.40 6.95
N GLY A 44 11.56 -0.50 7.83
CA GLY A 44 11.58 0.94 7.59
C GLY A 44 10.20 1.53 7.35
N SER A 45 10.03 2.20 6.22
CA SER A 45 8.77 2.89 5.90
C SER A 45 7.58 1.96 5.80
N TRP A 46 7.78 0.72 5.37
CA TRP A 46 6.69 -0.27 5.33
C TRP A 46 6.17 -0.59 6.73
N THR A 47 7.06 -0.68 7.70
CA THR A 47 6.68 -0.91 9.10
C THR A 47 5.93 0.29 9.66
N LEU A 48 6.37 1.50 9.34
CA LEU A 48 5.67 2.72 9.75
C LEU A 48 4.27 2.77 9.15
N LEU A 49 4.13 2.44 7.88
CA LEU A 49 2.84 2.43 7.21
C LEU A 49 1.91 1.38 7.84
N LEU A 50 2.43 0.20 8.13
CA LEU A 50 1.68 -0.86 8.79
C LEU A 50 1.14 -0.40 10.15
N ASN A 51 1.95 0.31 10.93
CA ASN A 51 1.56 0.81 12.24
C ASN A 51 0.45 1.86 12.15
N GLU A 52 0.34 2.55 11.02
CA GLU A 52 -0.67 3.59 10.79
C GLU A 52 -1.82 3.11 9.90
N LYS A 53 -1.89 1.82 9.66
CA LYS A 53 -2.84 1.22 8.72
C LYS A 53 -4.28 1.67 8.92
N ASP A 54 -4.74 1.76 10.17
CA ASP A 54 -6.14 2.11 10.48
C ASP A 54 -6.50 3.54 10.05
N SER A 55 -5.50 4.40 9.89
CA SER A 55 -5.73 5.77 9.44
C SER A 55 -5.40 5.99 7.97
N ILE A 56 -5.04 4.92 7.26
CA ILE A 56 -4.68 5.00 5.84
C ILE A 56 -5.84 4.51 4.97
N ARG A 57 -6.08 5.20 3.87
CA ARG A 57 -7.04 4.78 2.84
C ARG A 57 -6.30 4.13 1.69
N ILE A 58 -6.93 3.18 1.04
CA ILE A 58 -6.33 2.48 -0.09
C ILE A 58 -7.31 2.40 -1.27
N ALA A 59 -6.73 2.31 -2.47
CA ALA A 59 -7.50 2.12 -3.68
C ALA A 59 -6.76 1.15 -4.59
N ILE A 60 -7.51 0.24 -5.22
CA ILE A 60 -6.97 -0.67 -6.23
C ILE A 60 -7.50 -0.19 -7.58
N ASN A 61 -6.60 0.09 -8.51
CA ASN A 61 -6.94 0.58 -9.85
C ASN A 61 -7.91 1.78 -9.78
N GLN A 62 -7.61 2.72 -8.86
CA GLN A 62 -8.33 3.98 -8.69
C GLN A 62 -9.73 3.85 -8.08
N GLU A 63 -10.05 2.69 -7.51
CA GLU A 63 -11.30 2.48 -6.78
C GLU A 63 -10.99 2.20 -5.32
N LEU A 64 -11.67 2.92 -4.42
CA LEU A 64 -11.53 2.67 -2.98
C LEU A 64 -11.84 1.21 -2.68
N CYS A 65 -11.03 0.61 -1.83
CA CYS A 65 -11.16 -0.81 -1.53
C CYS A 65 -10.89 -1.08 -0.06
N ASN A 66 -11.08 -2.33 0.34
CA ASN A 66 -10.79 -2.83 1.67
C ASN A 66 -9.44 -3.52 1.71
N TRP A 67 -8.85 -3.61 2.90
CA TRP A 67 -7.54 -4.21 3.10
C TRP A 67 -7.43 -5.67 2.67
N ASP A 68 -8.55 -6.39 2.64
CA ASP A 68 -8.60 -7.80 2.27
C ASP A 68 -9.10 -8.07 0.85
N ASP A 69 -9.29 -7.01 0.05
CA ASP A 69 -9.70 -7.17 -1.34
C ASP A 69 -8.57 -7.79 -2.17
N LEU A 70 -8.93 -8.47 -3.23
CA LEU A 70 -7.99 -9.22 -4.05
C LEU A 70 -7.13 -8.32 -4.92
N LEU A 71 -5.82 -8.57 -4.89
CA LEU A 71 -4.85 -7.97 -5.80
C LEU A 71 -4.51 -8.98 -6.90
N ASN A 72 -4.39 -8.49 -8.12
CA ASN A 72 -3.96 -9.28 -9.26
C ASN A 72 -2.66 -8.71 -9.83
N ASP A 73 -1.91 -9.53 -10.54
CA ASP A 73 -0.67 -9.11 -11.18
C ASP A 73 -0.91 -7.89 -12.06
N GLY A 74 -0.07 -6.88 -11.91
CA GLY A 74 -0.16 -5.64 -12.68
C GLY A 74 -1.05 -4.57 -12.07
N ASP A 75 -1.77 -4.86 -10.98
CA ASP A 75 -2.65 -3.89 -10.35
C ASP A 75 -1.89 -2.69 -9.79
N GLU A 76 -2.59 -1.55 -9.74
CA GLU A 76 -2.13 -0.36 -9.07
C GLU A 76 -2.75 -0.31 -7.68
N LEU A 77 -1.91 -0.15 -6.66
CA LEU A 77 -2.36 0.01 -5.28
C LEU A 77 -1.93 1.37 -4.77
N ALA A 78 -2.89 2.21 -4.41
CA ALA A 78 -2.62 3.55 -3.92
C ALA A 78 -2.82 3.62 -2.40
N PHE A 79 -1.88 4.28 -1.73
CA PHE A 79 -1.97 4.57 -0.30
C PHE A 79 -2.08 6.08 -0.11
N PHE A 80 -3.04 6.51 0.67
CA PHE A 80 -3.19 7.93 0.98
C PHE A 80 -3.71 8.14 2.39
N PRO A 81 -3.35 9.29 3.01
CA PRO A 81 -3.76 9.56 4.37
C PRO A 81 -5.28 9.81 4.42
N PRO A 82 -5.86 9.73 5.61
CA PRO A 82 -7.28 10.01 5.75
C PRO A 82 -7.56 11.45 5.36
N ILE A 83 -8.72 11.68 4.75
CA ILE A 83 -9.19 13.01 4.53
C ILE A 83 -9.65 13.52 5.90
N THR A 84 -8.86 14.39 6.47
CA THR A 84 -9.30 15.08 7.68
C THR A 84 -10.36 16.08 7.24
N GLY A 85 -11.58 15.76 7.50
CA GLY A 85 -12.68 16.66 7.23
C GLY A 85 -12.44 17.94 7.95
N GLY A 86 -12.10 18.92 7.21
CA GLY A 86 -11.90 20.29 7.56
C GLY A 86 -12.05 20.71 8.97
#